data_b286c8849f32f57838d65f279f8d5ae3
#
_entry.id   b286c8849f32f57838d65f279f8d5ae3
#
_cell.length_a   1.000
_cell.length_b   1.000
_cell.length_c   1.000
_cell.angle_alpha   90.00
_cell.angle_beta   90.00
_cell.angle_gamma   90.00
#
_symmetry.space_group_name_H-M   'P 1'
#
loop_
_entity.id
_entity.type
_entity.pdbx_description
1 polymer ?
#
loop_
_entity_poly.entity_id
_entity_poly.type
_entity_poly.pdbx_seq_one_letter_code
_entity_poly.pdbx_strand_id
1 'polypeptide(L)'
;KSSLTRLLPENYGNDSITGKLVCDTDVVLLVMPQDIQAPKGRLILPQVQTIRDLLDKKATVVCTVTDRMQQTLAALAKPPKLIITDSQVFKYVYDNKPENSMLTSFSVLFAAYKGDIQYYTEGAQAIEALTEKSKVLIAECCTHAPLTEDIGRVKIPAMLRKRFGQGLCVDMVSG
;
A
#
# COMPACT_ATOMS: atom_id res chain seq x y z
N LYS A 1 24.23 -23.78 2.41
CA LYS A 1 22.82 -23.60 2.02
C LYS A 1 21.88 -24.57 2.74
N SER A 2 22.19 -25.87 2.83
CA SER A 2 21.31 -26.89 3.45
C SER A 2 21.04 -26.70 4.94
N SER A 3 21.95 -26.08 5.69
CA SER A 3 21.79 -25.87 7.14
C SER A 3 20.85 -24.70 7.46
N LEU A 4 20.81 -23.69 6.62
CA LEU A 4 19.89 -22.55 6.78
C LEU A 4 18.45 -22.92 6.43
N THR A 5 18.24 -23.76 5.43
CA THR A 5 16.91 -24.23 5.03
C THR A 5 16.22 -25.07 6.12
N ARG A 6 16.98 -25.75 6.99
CA ARG A 6 16.43 -26.52 8.12
C ARG A 6 15.92 -25.65 9.28
N LEU A 7 16.35 -24.40 9.34
CA LEU A 7 15.96 -23.44 10.40
C LEU A 7 14.78 -22.57 9.98
N LEU A 8 14.36 -22.66 8.71
CA LEU A 8 13.20 -21.91 8.24
C LEU A 8 11.91 -22.62 8.70
N PRO A 9 10.86 -21.86 9.11
CA PRO A 9 9.55 -22.44 9.35
C PRO A 9 9.06 -23.20 8.11
N GLU A 10 8.29 -24.28 8.31
CA GLU A 10 7.75 -25.09 7.20
C GLU A 10 6.98 -24.28 6.16
N ASN A 11 6.40 -23.15 6.56
CA ASN A 11 5.63 -22.25 5.70
C ASN A 11 6.45 -21.11 5.10
N TYR A 12 7.77 -21.08 5.31
CA TYR A 12 8.61 -20.02 4.80
C TYR A 12 8.60 -20.00 3.26
N GLY A 13 8.12 -18.89 2.69
CA GLY A 13 8.02 -18.69 1.24
C GLY A 13 6.68 -19.11 0.61
N ASN A 14 5.72 -19.61 1.40
CA ASN A 14 4.37 -19.92 0.94
C ASN A 14 3.36 -18.78 1.18
N ASP A 15 3.79 -17.70 1.82
CA ASP A 15 2.93 -16.57 2.09
C ASP A 15 2.71 -15.75 0.81
N SER A 16 1.45 -15.55 0.47
CA SER A 16 1.05 -14.74 -0.67
C SER A 16 0.79 -13.29 -0.25
N ILE A 17 1.30 -12.34 -1.02
CA ILE A 17 1.10 -10.90 -0.79
C ILE A 17 -0.38 -10.53 -0.83
N THR A 18 -1.12 -11.09 -1.78
CA THR A 18 -2.57 -10.85 -1.94
C THR A 18 -3.43 -11.79 -1.13
N GLY A 19 -2.83 -12.78 -0.44
CA GLY A 19 -3.53 -13.70 0.46
C GLY A 19 -4.76 -14.33 -0.19
N LYS A 20 -5.90 -14.25 0.50
CA LYS A 20 -7.20 -14.80 0.04
C LYS A 20 -8.03 -13.80 -0.77
N LEU A 21 -7.51 -12.60 -1.06
CA LEU A 21 -8.27 -11.57 -1.77
C LEU A 21 -8.49 -11.90 -3.24
N VAL A 22 -7.63 -12.74 -3.83
CA VAL A 22 -7.60 -13.05 -5.27
C VAL A 22 -7.50 -14.55 -5.51
N CYS A 23 -8.31 -15.03 -6.45
CA CYS A 23 -8.31 -16.40 -6.98
C CYS A 23 -7.87 -16.44 -8.45
N ASP A 24 -7.71 -17.63 -9.02
CA ASP A 24 -7.19 -17.90 -10.35
C ASP A 24 -7.99 -17.29 -11.52
N THR A 25 -9.28 -17.08 -11.37
CA THR A 25 -10.16 -16.52 -12.42
C THR A 25 -10.39 -15.01 -12.30
N ASP A 26 -9.82 -14.40 -11.29
CA ASP A 26 -10.08 -12.99 -10.99
C ASP A 26 -9.29 -12.05 -11.92
N VAL A 27 -9.90 -10.91 -12.23
CA VAL A 27 -9.23 -9.79 -12.90
C VAL A 27 -8.81 -8.79 -11.83
N VAL A 28 -7.54 -8.44 -11.81
CA VAL A 28 -6.96 -7.46 -10.88
C VAL A 28 -6.39 -6.30 -11.69
N LEU A 29 -6.76 -5.08 -11.32
CA LEU A 29 -6.25 -3.85 -11.91
C LEU A 29 -5.22 -3.21 -10.97
N LEU A 30 -4.02 -3.00 -11.48
CA LEU A 30 -2.97 -2.26 -10.81
C LEU A 30 -2.93 -0.82 -11.37
N VAL A 31 -3.22 0.17 -10.52
CA VAL A 31 -3.14 1.59 -10.88
C VAL A 31 -1.88 2.16 -10.28
N MET A 32 -0.85 2.35 -11.12
CA MET A 32 0.50 2.69 -10.69
C MET A 32 0.92 4.04 -11.26
N PRO A 33 0.95 5.12 -10.45
CA PRO A 33 1.55 6.36 -10.90
C PRO A 33 3.03 6.11 -11.22
N GLN A 34 3.57 6.83 -12.20
CA GLN A 34 5.01 6.74 -12.49
C GLN A 34 5.77 7.48 -11.39
N ASP A 35 6.54 6.73 -10.62
CA ASP A 35 7.38 7.28 -9.57
C ASP A 35 8.63 7.95 -10.20
N ILE A 36 8.79 9.23 -9.94
CA ILE A 36 9.95 10.03 -10.42
C ILE A 36 11.26 9.51 -9.81
N GLN A 37 11.19 8.88 -8.63
CA GLN A 37 12.37 8.32 -7.95
C GLN A 37 12.73 6.91 -8.44
N ALA A 38 11.83 6.22 -9.12
CA ALA A 38 12.15 4.93 -9.69
C ALA A 38 13.10 5.10 -10.88
N PRO A 39 14.15 4.27 -11.00
CA PRO A 39 14.99 4.30 -12.18
C PRO A 39 14.17 4.13 -13.46
N LYS A 40 14.43 4.97 -14.47
CA LYS A 40 13.71 4.93 -15.75
C LYS A 40 13.66 3.50 -16.31
N GLY A 41 12.47 3.05 -16.69
CA GLY A 41 12.24 1.72 -17.25
C GLY A 41 12.08 0.61 -16.20
N ARG A 42 11.94 0.93 -14.91
CA ARG A 42 11.72 -0.04 -13.84
C ARG A 42 10.49 0.30 -13.02
N LEU A 43 9.81 -0.74 -12.57
CA LEU A 43 8.81 -0.65 -11.50
C LEU A 43 9.50 -0.74 -10.13
N ILE A 44 8.89 -0.18 -9.10
CA ILE A 44 9.37 -0.36 -7.72
C ILE A 44 9.11 -1.79 -7.24
N LEU A 45 9.92 -2.24 -6.29
CA LEU A 45 9.90 -3.64 -5.83
C LEU A 45 8.50 -4.13 -5.37
N PRO A 46 7.70 -3.38 -4.60
CA PRO A 46 6.35 -3.80 -4.23
C PRO A 46 5.45 -4.07 -5.42
N GLN A 47 5.51 -3.26 -6.47
CA GLN A 47 4.73 -3.43 -7.69
C GLN A 47 5.12 -4.73 -8.40
N VAL A 48 6.43 -4.96 -8.59
CA VAL A 48 6.94 -6.17 -9.25
C VAL A 48 6.56 -7.44 -8.47
N GLN A 49 6.74 -7.43 -7.16
CA GLN A 49 6.42 -8.58 -6.31
C GLN A 49 4.92 -8.88 -6.29
N THR A 50 4.06 -7.85 -6.27
CA THR A 50 2.60 -8.03 -6.35
C THR A 50 2.17 -8.61 -7.70
N ILE A 51 2.73 -8.11 -8.81
CA ILE A 51 2.47 -8.68 -10.14
C ILE A 51 2.84 -10.16 -10.17
N ARG A 52 4.01 -10.51 -9.65
CA ARG A 52 4.47 -11.88 -9.61
C ARG A 52 3.55 -12.77 -8.76
N ASP A 53 3.15 -12.33 -7.57
CA ASP A 53 2.21 -13.05 -6.70
C ASP A 53 0.87 -13.33 -7.40
N LEU A 54 0.33 -12.34 -8.12
CA LEU A 54 -0.90 -12.48 -8.88
C LEU A 54 -0.77 -13.46 -10.05
N LEU A 55 0.35 -13.44 -10.76
CA LEU A 55 0.62 -14.36 -11.87
C LEU A 55 0.81 -15.80 -11.37
N ASP A 56 1.46 -15.99 -10.22
CA ASP A 56 1.61 -17.30 -9.59
C ASP A 56 0.24 -17.89 -9.20
N LYS A 57 -0.75 -17.04 -8.88
CA LYS A 57 -2.16 -17.42 -8.66
C LYS A 57 -2.96 -17.61 -9.95
N LYS A 58 -2.37 -17.40 -11.13
CA LYS A 58 -3.04 -17.43 -12.44
C LYS A 58 -4.16 -16.40 -12.59
N ALA A 59 -4.14 -15.32 -11.82
CA ALA A 59 -5.06 -14.21 -11.98
C ALA A 59 -4.73 -13.40 -13.24
N THR A 60 -5.74 -12.77 -13.83
CA THR A 60 -5.53 -11.81 -14.92
C THR A 60 -5.09 -10.47 -14.35
N VAL A 61 -3.89 -10.02 -14.70
CA VAL A 61 -3.33 -8.76 -14.22
C VAL A 61 -3.36 -7.71 -15.31
N VAL A 62 -4.02 -6.60 -15.03
CA VAL A 62 -4.05 -5.42 -15.90
C VAL A 62 -3.32 -4.28 -15.19
N CYS A 63 -2.36 -3.66 -15.86
CA CYS A 63 -1.59 -2.55 -15.32
C CYS A 63 -1.93 -1.26 -16.07
N THR A 64 -2.11 -0.17 -15.34
CA THR A 64 -2.38 1.14 -15.93
C THR A 64 -1.77 2.26 -15.08
N VAL A 65 -1.67 3.43 -15.66
CA VAL A 65 -1.32 4.67 -14.95
C VAL A 65 -2.59 5.40 -14.51
N THR A 66 -2.45 6.33 -13.56
CA THR A 66 -3.59 6.99 -12.91
C THR A 66 -4.51 7.71 -13.91
N ASP A 67 -3.94 8.45 -14.87
CA ASP A 67 -4.67 9.22 -15.88
C ASP A 67 -5.36 8.35 -16.95
N ARG A 68 -5.02 7.06 -17.03
CA ARG A 68 -5.62 6.09 -17.96
C ARG A 68 -6.57 5.11 -17.31
N MET A 69 -6.78 5.21 -16.01
CA MET A 69 -7.60 4.27 -15.26
C MET A 69 -9.01 4.10 -15.85
N GLN A 70 -9.72 5.20 -16.12
CA GLN A 70 -11.09 5.14 -16.66
C GLN A 70 -11.14 4.49 -18.04
N GLN A 71 -10.20 4.83 -18.91
CA GLN A 71 -10.09 4.24 -20.23
C GLN A 71 -9.80 2.73 -20.14
N THR A 72 -8.94 2.33 -19.20
CA THR A 72 -8.64 0.93 -18.95
C THR A 72 -9.86 0.17 -18.44
N LEU A 73 -10.60 0.75 -17.47
CA LEU A 73 -11.84 0.15 -16.96
C LEU A 73 -12.88 -0.05 -18.07
N ALA A 74 -13.01 0.93 -18.96
CA ALA A 74 -13.95 0.85 -20.10
C ALA A 74 -13.57 -0.23 -21.13
N ALA A 75 -12.29 -0.62 -21.20
CA ALA A 75 -11.80 -1.68 -22.09
C ALA A 75 -11.98 -3.10 -21.52
N LEU A 76 -12.34 -3.23 -20.24
CA LEU A 76 -12.56 -4.53 -19.60
C LEU A 76 -13.99 -5.02 -19.84
N ALA A 77 -14.15 -6.29 -20.16
CA ALA A 77 -15.46 -6.93 -20.34
C ALA A 77 -16.32 -6.94 -19.06
N LYS A 78 -15.67 -6.90 -17.89
CA LYS A 78 -16.30 -6.82 -16.57
C LYS A 78 -15.42 -6.04 -15.61
N PRO A 79 -15.99 -5.39 -14.58
CA PRO A 79 -15.20 -4.71 -13.56
C PRO A 79 -14.18 -5.66 -12.91
N PRO A 80 -12.96 -5.17 -12.58
CA PRO A 80 -11.99 -5.97 -11.87
C PRO A 80 -12.50 -6.30 -10.46
N LYS A 81 -12.18 -7.47 -9.94
CA LYS A 81 -12.53 -7.85 -8.57
C LYS A 81 -11.78 -7.01 -7.55
N LEU A 82 -10.50 -6.78 -7.79
CA LEU A 82 -9.63 -6.01 -6.92
C LEU A 82 -8.87 -4.96 -7.73
N ILE A 83 -8.79 -3.77 -7.15
CA ILE A 83 -7.92 -2.70 -7.63
C ILE A 83 -6.84 -2.49 -6.57
N ILE A 84 -5.58 -2.43 -6.99
CA ILE A 84 -4.43 -2.19 -6.13
C ILE A 84 -3.73 -0.92 -6.63
N THR A 85 -3.44 0.01 -5.73
CA THR A 85 -2.85 1.29 -6.11
C THR A 85 -1.81 1.79 -5.09
N ASP A 86 -1.06 2.82 -5.45
CA ASP A 86 -0.20 3.52 -4.51
C ASP A 86 -1.01 4.44 -3.59
N SER A 87 -0.54 4.58 -2.36
CA SER A 87 -1.22 5.41 -1.33
C SER A 87 -1.39 6.86 -1.76
N GLN A 88 -0.50 7.38 -2.60
CA GLN A 88 -0.54 8.77 -3.10
C GLN A 88 -1.78 9.08 -3.93
N VAL A 89 -2.28 8.10 -4.69
CA VAL A 89 -3.44 8.26 -5.57
C VAL A 89 -4.66 7.48 -5.09
N PHE A 90 -4.62 6.95 -3.86
CA PHE A 90 -5.68 6.10 -3.29
C PHE A 90 -7.05 6.81 -3.31
N LYS A 91 -7.09 8.07 -2.89
CA LYS A 91 -8.34 8.86 -2.87
C LYS A 91 -8.96 8.99 -4.27
N TYR A 92 -8.13 9.31 -5.28
CA TYR A 92 -8.59 9.39 -6.66
C TYR A 92 -9.17 8.05 -7.15
N VAL A 93 -8.47 6.94 -6.89
CA VAL A 93 -8.93 5.61 -7.28
C VAL A 93 -10.21 5.23 -6.55
N TYR A 94 -10.31 5.53 -5.25
CA TYR A 94 -11.51 5.31 -4.45
C TYR A 94 -12.74 6.01 -5.03
N ASP A 95 -12.61 7.29 -5.37
CA ASP A 95 -13.71 8.10 -5.89
C ASP A 95 -14.15 7.70 -7.31
N ASN A 96 -13.29 7.00 -8.05
CA ASN A 96 -13.48 6.69 -9.47
C ASN A 96 -13.55 5.19 -9.79
N LYS A 97 -13.45 4.31 -8.81
CA LYS A 97 -13.55 2.87 -9.02
C LYS A 97 -14.99 2.41 -9.26
N PRO A 98 -15.20 1.28 -9.94
CA PRO A 98 -16.50 0.61 -9.95
C PRO A 98 -16.95 0.24 -8.53
N GLU A 99 -18.22 0.38 -8.23
CA GLU A 99 -18.79 0.13 -6.90
C GLU A 99 -18.47 -1.28 -6.39
N ASN A 100 -18.63 -2.27 -7.26
CA ASN A 100 -18.41 -3.69 -6.95
C ASN A 100 -16.93 -4.12 -6.89
N SER A 101 -15.98 -3.23 -7.20
CA SER A 101 -14.56 -3.54 -7.12
C SER A 101 -14.03 -3.26 -5.72
N MET A 102 -13.33 -4.22 -5.12
CA MET A 102 -12.56 -4.00 -3.90
C MET A 102 -11.36 -3.09 -4.20
N LEU A 103 -10.91 -2.34 -3.21
CA LEU A 103 -9.74 -1.46 -3.32
C LEU A 103 -8.79 -1.69 -2.15
N THR A 104 -7.51 -1.77 -2.47
CA THR A 104 -6.42 -1.75 -1.47
C THR A 104 -5.21 -1.00 -2.02
N SER A 105 -4.17 -0.82 -1.21
CA SER A 105 -2.90 -0.25 -1.65
C SER A 105 -1.76 -1.26 -1.51
N PHE A 106 -0.69 -1.04 -2.27
CA PHE A 106 0.54 -1.83 -2.10
C PHE A 106 1.03 -1.77 -0.65
N SER A 107 0.98 -0.61 -0.01
CA SER A 107 1.40 -0.43 1.39
C SER A 107 0.62 -1.31 2.36
N VAL A 108 -0.71 -1.38 2.20
CA VAL A 108 -1.57 -2.22 3.06
C VAL A 108 -1.32 -3.71 2.82
N LEU A 109 -1.17 -4.13 1.57
CA LEU A 109 -0.84 -5.52 1.24
C LEU A 109 0.51 -5.94 1.86
N PHE A 110 1.52 -5.09 1.74
CA PHE A 110 2.83 -5.38 2.33
C PHE A 110 2.85 -5.28 3.85
N ALA A 111 2.04 -4.43 4.47
CA ALA A 111 1.84 -4.43 5.90
C ALA A 111 1.24 -5.76 6.38
N ALA A 112 0.23 -6.27 5.68
CA ALA A 112 -0.36 -7.57 5.97
C ALA A 112 0.61 -8.74 5.73
N TYR A 113 1.39 -8.67 4.64
CA TYR A 113 2.34 -9.72 4.27
C TYR A 113 3.55 -9.81 5.20
N LYS A 114 4.06 -8.66 5.68
CA LYS A 114 5.28 -8.58 6.48
C LYS A 114 5.05 -8.48 7.98
N GLY A 115 3.83 -8.21 8.42
CA GLY A 115 3.52 -7.96 9.81
C GLY A 115 2.11 -8.40 10.20
N ASP A 116 1.65 -7.92 11.34
CA ASP A 116 0.34 -8.23 11.89
C ASP A 116 -0.67 -7.15 11.49
N ILE A 117 -1.48 -7.44 10.46
CA ILE A 117 -2.49 -6.50 9.96
C ILE A 117 -3.57 -6.20 11.01
N GLN A 118 -3.89 -7.14 11.89
CA GLN A 118 -4.87 -6.91 12.96
C GLN A 118 -4.32 -5.89 13.95
N TYR A 119 -3.08 -6.05 14.40
CA TYR A 119 -2.40 -5.10 15.27
C TYR A 119 -2.33 -3.70 14.65
N TYR A 120 -2.00 -3.61 13.35
CA TYR A 120 -1.95 -2.33 12.65
C TYR A 120 -3.33 -1.68 12.51
N THR A 121 -4.38 -2.48 12.30
CA THR A 121 -5.75 -1.97 12.20
C THR A 121 -6.24 -1.45 13.54
N GLU A 122 -5.98 -2.17 14.63
CA GLU A 122 -6.28 -1.72 15.99
C GLU A 122 -5.50 -0.45 16.34
N GLY A 123 -4.21 -0.40 16.01
CA GLY A 123 -3.38 0.80 16.19
C GLY A 123 -3.89 2.01 15.40
N ALA A 124 -4.37 1.79 14.16
CA ALA A 124 -4.97 2.85 13.35
C ALA A 124 -6.27 3.41 13.97
N GLN A 125 -7.06 2.59 14.64
CA GLN A 125 -8.26 3.04 15.37
C GLN A 125 -7.91 3.98 16.52
N ALA A 126 -6.75 3.80 17.16
CA ALA A 126 -6.30 4.70 18.23
C ALA A 126 -6.06 6.13 17.74
N ILE A 127 -5.81 6.33 16.44
CA ILE A 127 -5.67 7.68 15.86
C ILE A 127 -6.97 8.46 15.98
N GLU A 128 -8.14 7.80 15.91
CA GLU A 128 -9.45 8.46 16.04
C GLU A 128 -9.68 9.04 17.43
N ALA A 129 -9.00 8.53 18.45
CA ALA A 129 -9.09 9.01 19.83
C ALA A 129 -8.16 10.19 20.13
N LEU A 130 -7.36 10.65 19.17
CA LEU A 130 -6.48 11.80 19.37
C LEU A 130 -7.28 13.09 19.56
N THR A 131 -6.71 13.96 20.37
CA THR A 131 -7.22 15.32 20.64
C THR A 131 -6.08 16.32 20.48
N GLU A 132 -6.39 17.61 20.46
CA GLU A 132 -5.39 18.67 20.41
C GLU A 132 -4.35 18.62 21.55
N LYS A 133 -4.71 17.99 22.69
CA LYS A 133 -3.83 17.82 23.85
C LYS A 133 -2.98 16.56 23.81
N SER A 134 -3.16 15.71 22.79
CA SER A 134 -2.42 14.46 22.64
C SER A 134 -0.98 14.73 22.21
N LYS A 135 -0.09 13.76 22.51
CA LYS A 135 1.29 13.74 22.03
C LYS A 135 1.46 12.54 21.09
N VAL A 136 2.01 12.77 19.93
CA VAL A 136 2.27 11.75 18.91
C VAL A 136 3.77 11.69 18.65
N LEU A 137 4.33 10.49 18.64
CA LEU A 137 5.70 10.25 18.23
C LEU A 137 5.70 9.52 16.88
N ILE A 138 6.37 10.09 15.90
CA ILE A 138 6.62 9.44 14.61
C ILE A 138 8.02 8.82 14.65
N ALA A 139 8.10 7.48 14.60
CA ALA A 139 9.34 6.75 14.52
C ALA A 139 9.62 6.43 13.05
N GLU A 140 10.61 7.10 12.46
CA GLU A 140 10.97 6.92 11.05
C GLU A 140 11.99 5.80 10.90
N CYS A 141 11.67 4.78 10.11
CA CYS A 141 12.57 3.69 9.75
C CYS A 141 12.88 3.68 8.24
N CYS A 142 12.71 4.80 7.55
CA CYS A 142 12.94 4.92 6.13
C CYS A 142 14.43 5.11 5.83
N THR A 143 14.93 4.38 4.82
CA THR A 143 16.31 4.49 4.35
C THR A 143 16.50 5.50 3.22
N HIS A 144 15.40 6.13 2.75
CA HIS A 144 15.45 7.14 1.69
C HIS A 144 15.83 8.50 2.24
N ALA A 145 16.58 9.26 1.46
CA ALA A 145 16.87 10.65 1.79
C ALA A 145 15.57 11.47 1.90
N PRO A 146 15.40 12.30 2.94
CA PRO A 146 14.21 13.11 3.10
C PRO A 146 14.08 14.12 1.94
N LEU A 147 12.89 14.15 1.35
CA LEU A 147 12.51 15.14 0.34
C LEU A 147 11.74 16.30 0.97
N THR A 148 11.63 17.40 0.24
CA THR A 148 10.81 18.57 0.64
C THR A 148 9.34 18.21 0.86
N GLU A 149 8.85 17.14 0.24
CA GLU A 149 7.50 16.59 0.42
C GLU A 149 7.49 15.25 1.18
N ASP A 150 8.37 15.09 2.12
CA ASP A 150 8.48 13.88 2.94
C ASP A 150 7.16 13.54 3.65
N ILE A 151 6.76 12.28 3.54
CA ILE A 151 5.48 11.81 4.11
C ILE A 151 5.53 11.85 5.63
N GLY A 152 6.60 11.33 6.23
CA GLY A 152 6.75 11.23 7.68
C GLY A 152 6.95 12.58 8.33
N ARG A 153 7.84 13.42 7.78
CA ARG A 153 8.27 14.67 8.38
C ARG A 153 7.35 15.85 8.09
N VAL A 154 6.66 15.83 6.96
CA VAL A 154 5.86 16.97 6.49
C VAL A 154 4.38 16.62 6.40
N LYS A 155 4.02 15.59 5.63
CA LYS A 155 2.62 15.31 5.31
C LYS A 155 1.83 14.77 6.51
N ILE A 156 2.35 13.78 7.24
CA ILE A 156 1.65 13.18 8.38
C ILE A 156 1.44 14.21 9.51
N PRO A 157 2.45 14.96 9.98
CA PRO A 157 2.24 16.00 10.98
C PRO A 157 1.20 17.05 10.55
N ALA A 158 1.26 17.49 9.29
CA ALA A 158 0.30 18.48 8.77
C ALA A 158 -1.14 17.93 8.74
N MET A 159 -1.32 16.67 8.32
CA MET A 159 -2.63 16.02 8.31
C MET A 159 -3.19 15.82 9.72
N LEU A 160 -2.36 15.40 10.67
CA LEU A 160 -2.76 15.22 12.07
C LEU A 160 -3.19 16.55 12.69
N ARG A 161 -2.39 17.62 12.54
CA ARG A 161 -2.74 18.94 13.05
C ARG A 161 -3.98 19.53 12.40
N LYS A 162 -4.18 19.28 11.10
CA LYS A 162 -5.39 19.70 10.38
C LYS A 162 -6.65 19.02 10.95
N ARG A 163 -6.54 17.75 11.36
CA ARG A 163 -7.68 16.96 11.83
C ARG A 163 -7.98 17.18 13.31
N PHE A 164 -6.96 17.25 14.16
CA PHE A 164 -7.09 17.21 15.63
C PHE A 164 -6.79 18.54 16.31
N GLY A 165 -6.32 19.55 15.60
CA GLY A 165 -6.00 20.87 16.10
C GLY A 165 -4.51 21.21 16.04
N GLN A 166 -4.21 22.51 15.93
CA GLN A 166 -2.83 23.00 15.77
C GLN A 166 -1.97 22.82 17.03
N GLY A 167 -2.62 22.66 18.20
CA GLY A 167 -1.93 22.40 19.47
C GLY A 167 -1.41 20.96 19.61
N LEU A 168 -1.76 20.04 18.69
CA LEU A 168 -1.26 18.68 18.74
C LEU A 168 0.27 18.63 18.67
N CYS A 169 0.88 18.08 19.71
CA CYS A 169 2.32 17.87 19.78
C CYS A 169 2.70 16.66 18.91
N VAL A 170 3.53 16.86 17.90
CA VAL A 170 4.05 15.79 17.05
C VAL A 170 5.56 15.84 17.08
N ASP A 171 6.16 14.85 17.72
CA ASP A 171 7.61 14.66 17.80
C ASP A 171 8.06 13.59 16.79
N MET A 172 9.33 13.61 16.42
CA MET A 172 9.88 12.67 15.46
C MET A 172 11.23 12.15 15.93
N VAL A 173 11.45 10.86 15.72
CA VAL A 173 12.75 10.22 15.85
C VAL A 173 13.08 9.47 14.55
N SER A 174 14.35 9.53 14.14
CA SER A 174 14.89 8.78 13.01
C SER A 174 15.91 7.80 13.54
N GLY A 175 15.89 6.56 13.03
CA GLY A 175 16.88 5.52 13.34
C GLY A 175 18.19 5.74 12.59
#